data_a774128e783f523b7e071942fd49b7de
#
_entry.id   a774128e783f523b7e071942fd49b7de
#
_cell.length_a   1.000
_cell.length_b   1.000
_cell.length_c   1.000
_cell.angle_alpha   90.00
_cell.angle_beta   90.00
_cell.angle_gamma   90.00
#
_symmetry.space_group_name_H-M   'P 1'
#
loop_
_entity.id
_entity.type
_entity.pdbx_description
1 polymer ?
#
loop_
_entity_poly.entity_id
_entity_poly.type
_entity_poly.pdbx_seq_one_letter_code
_entity_poly.pdbx_strand_id
1 'polypeptide(L)'
;LEDSVAPSDKDSARGNIIEAINDIDWGNKTLSVRINGLDTPWWYRDVVDLLEQAGERLDQIMIPKVGCAGDLYAVDALVTAVEAAKSRQKKIAFEVIIESAAGIAHVEEIAAASPRLEAMSLGAADFAASMGMATTGIGGTQENYYMIHEGQKHWSDPWHWAQAAIVAACRTHGVLPVDGPFGDFSDDEGFRAQALRSATLGMVGKWAIHPKQVALANEVFTPSDKAVTEAREILSAMEEAKAKGEGATVYKGRLVDIASIKQAEVIVRQSEMIAGN
;
A
#
# COMPACT_ATOMS: atom_id res chain seq x y z
N LEU A 1 13.67 -7.73 -7.69
CA LEU A 1 14.14 -9.05 -8.16
C LEU A 1 13.16 -9.74 -9.11
N GLU A 2 11.91 -9.31 -9.09
CA GLU A 2 10.81 -9.93 -9.83
C GLU A 2 10.80 -9.50 -11.32
N ASP A 3 9.69 -9.28 -11.97
CA ASP A 3 9.44 -9.16 -13.43
C ASP A 3 10.38 -8.24 -14.22
N SER A 4 10.94 -7.21 -13.60
CA SER A 4 11.91 -6.30 -14.25
C SER A 4 13.31 -6.91 -14.48
N VAL A 5 13.55 -8.13 -13.99
CA VAL A 5 14.84 -8.83 -14.09
C VAL A 5 14.69 -10.08 -14.94
N ALA A 6 15.48 -10.22 -15.99
CA ALA A 6 15.47 -11.42 -16.83
C ALA A 6 15.87 -12.68 -16.02
N PRO A 7 15.35 -13.88 -16.37
CA PRO A 7 15.71 -15.12 -15.69
C PRO A 7 17.21 -15.40 -15.59
N SER A 8 18.00 -15.04 -16.62
CA SER A 8 19.46 -15.18 -16.64
C SER A 8 20.18 -14.29 -15.63
N ASP A 9 19.54 -13.22 -15.18
CA ASP A 9 20.17 -12.16 -14.41
C ASP A 9 19.73 -12.14 -12.94
N LYS A 10 18.87 -13.10 -12.52
CA LYS A 10 18.32 -13.17 -11.16
C LYS A 10 19.39 -13.20 -10.07
N ASP A 11 20.43 -14.01 -10.24
CA ASP A 11 21.50 -14.12 -9.25
C ASP A 11 22.36 -12.86 -9.16
N SER A 12 22.72 -12.27 -10.32
CA SER A 12 23.47 -11.01 -10.35
C SER A 12 22.66 -9.84 -9.77
N ALA A 13 21.37 -9.77 -10.10
CA ALA A 13 20.48 -8.75 -9.55
C ALA A 13 20.34 -8.87 -8.02
N ARG A 14 20.29 -10.08 -7.48
CA ARG A 14 20.27 -10.31 -6.02
C ARG A 14 21.54 -9.79 -5.37
N GLY A 15 22.71 -10.09 -5.94
CA GLY A 15 24.00 -9.57 -5.48
C GLY A 15 24.03 -8.04 -5.48
N ASN A 16 23.61 -7.40 -6.57
CA ASN A 16 23.56 -5.94 -6.68
C ASN A 16 22.66 -5.29 -5.62
N ILE A 17 21.50 -5.91 -5.32
CA ILE A 17 20.59 -5.40 -4.29
C ILE A 17 21.21 -5.51 -2.90
N ILE A 18 21.85 -6.63 -2.58
CA ILE A 18 22.54 -6.85 -1.31
C ILE A 18 23.66 -5.81 -1.13
N GLU A 19 24.47 -5.60 -2.15
CA GLU A 19 25.51 -4.57 -2.16
C GLU A 19 24.92 -3.17 -1.95
N ALA A 20 23.85 -2.82 -2.68
CA ALA A 20 23.19 -1.52 -2.55
C ALA A 20 22.60 -1.29 -1.15
N ILE A 21 22.03 -2.31 -0.50
CA ILE A 21 21.49 -2.20 0.85
C ILE A 21 22.62 -1.95 1.85
N ASN A 22 23.77 -2.62 1.68
CA ASN A 22 24.89 -2.54 2.60
C ASN A 22 25.72 -1.26 2.42
N ASP A 23 25.91 -0.80 1.19
CA ASP A 23 26.91 0.24 0.88
C ASP A 23 26.30 1.65 0.73
N ILE A 24 25.01 1.78 0.50
CA ILE A 24 24.35 3.08 0.33
C ILE A 24 23.76 3.55 1.66
N ASP A 25 24.01 4.80 2.02
CA ASP A 25 23.31 5.46 3.13
C ASP A 25 21.88 5.83 2.70
N TRP A 26 20.94 5.04 3.15
CA TRP A 26 19.52 5.24 2.89
C TRP A 26 18.83 6.16 3.90
N GLY A 27 19.55 6.64 4.92
CA GLY A 27 18.99 7.42 6.02
C GLY A 27 17.87 6.66 6.75
N ASN A 28 16.76 7.34 7.04
CA ASN A 28 15.61 6.76 7.77
C ASN A 28 14.51 6.17 6.86
N LYS A 29 14.76 6.03 5.55
CA LYS A 29 13.78 5.47 4.63
C LYS A 29 13.57 3.98 4.88
N THR A 30 12.33 3.52 4.82
CA THR A 30 12.01 2.08 4.79
C THR A 30 12.57 1.45 3.52
N LEU A 31 13.37 0.40 3.67
CA LEU A 31 13.89 -0.38 2.55
C LEU A 31 13.07 -1.66 2.37
N SER A 32 12.45 -1.77 1.21
CA SER A 32 11.68 -2.93 0.79
C SER A 32 12.30 -3.56 -0.45
N VAL A 33 12.33 -4.89 -0.50
CA VAL A 33 12.76 -5.64 -1.68
C VAL A 33 11.64 -6.54 -2.16
N ARG A 34 11.22 -6.36 -3.42
CA ARG A 34 10.27 -7.27 -4.06
C ARG A 34 11.00 -8.54 -4.51
N ILE A 35 10.65 -9.67 -3.87
CA ILE A 35 11.17 -10.99 -4.19
C ILE A 35 10.46 -11.58 -5.42
N ASN A 36 10.97 -12.65 -5.97
CA ASN A 36 10.28 -13.41 -7.00
C ASN A 36 9.04 -14.13 -6.42
N GLY A 37 8.04 -14.36 -7.26
CA GLY A 37 6.81 -15.07 -6.85
C GLY A 37 7.07 -16.51 -6.41
N LEU A 38 6.19 -17.03 -5.55
CA LEU A 38 6.31 -18.38 -4.98
C LEU A 38 6.15 -19.49 -6.03
N ASP A 39 5.60 -19.17 -7.17
CA ASP A 39 5.48 -20.03 -8.36
C ASP A 39 6.79 -20.20 -9.15
N THR A 40 7.86 -19.52 -8.72
CA THR A 40 9.18 -19.53 -9.37
C THR A 40 10.23 -20.30 -8.54
N PRO A 41 11.34 -20.74 -9.15
CA PRO A 41 12.42 -21.41 -8.40
C PRO A 41 13.34 -20.45 -7.65
N TRP A 42 13.14 -19.13 -7.69
CA TRP A 42 14.08 -18.13 -7.14
C TRP A 42 13.68 -17.56 -5.79
N TRP A 43 12.39 -17.50 -5.44
CA TRP A 43 11.87 -16.79 -4.27
C TRP A 43 12.54 -17.17 -2.94
N TYR A 44 12.78 -18.47 -2.73
CA TYR A 44 13.39 -18.92 -1.48
C TYR A 44 14.85 -18.46 -1.35
N ARG A 45 15.57 -18.40 -2.49
CA ARG A 45 16.93 -17.87 -2.52
C ARG A 45 16.93 -16.37 -2.28
N ASP A 46 15.99 -15.65 -2.83
CA ASP A 46 15.84 -14.22 -2.57
C ASP A 46 15.71 -13.97 -1.06
N VAL A 47 14.81 -14.70 -0.39
CA VAL A 47 14.60 -14.57 1.06
C VAL A 47 15.87 -14.92 1.84
N VAL A 48 16.47 -16.09 1.58
CA VAL A 48 17.64 -16.55 2.33
C VAL A 48 18.82 -15.61 2.13
N ASP A 49 19.18 -15.32 0.89
CA ASP A 49 20.37 -14.53 0.58
C ASP A 49 20.23 -13.07 1.08
N LEU A 50 19.04 -12.46 0.95
CA LEU A 50 18.77 -11.13 1.49
C LEU A 50 18.92 -11.10 3.02
N LEU A 51 18.31 -12.03 3.74
CA LEU A 51 18.37 -12.02 5.21
C LEU A 51 19.74 -12.41 5.75
N GLU A 52 20.51 -13.24 5.03
CA GLU A 52 21.84 -13.62 5.43
C GLU A 52 22.90 -12.56 5.15
N GLN A 53 22.76 -11.77 4.09
CA GLN A 53 23.83 -10.94 3.55
C GLN A 53 23.52 -9.44 3.54
N ALA A 54 22.24 -9.01 3.54
CA ALA A 54 21.86 -7.59 3.49
C ALA A 54 21.85 -6.89 4.88
N GLY A 55 22.40 -7.52 5.92
CA GLY A 55 22.50 -6.92 7.27
C GLY A 55 21.14 -6.59 7.90
N GLU A 56 21.18 -5.77 8.96
CA GLU A 56 19.97 -5.34 9.69
C GLU A 56 19.22 -4.18 9.02
N ARG A 57 19.76 -3.62 7.91
CA ARG A 57 19.21 -2.43 7.26
C ARG A 57 17.95 -2.71 6.43
N LEU A 58 17.78 -3.93 5.92
CA LEU A 58 16.54 -4.33 5.24
C LEU A 58 15.38 -4.32 6.23
N ASP A 59 14.31 -3.62 5.88
CA ASP A 59 13.12 -3.47 6.72
C ASP A 59 12.01 -4.44 6.34
N GLN A 60 11.80 -4.63 5.04
CA GLN A 60 10.59 -5.25 4.51
C GLN A 60 10.90 -6.11 3.28
N ILE A 61 10.16 -7.18 3.13
CA ILE A 61 10.06 -7.98 1.91
C ILE A 61 8.68 -7.75 1.30
N MET A 62 8.67 -7.42 0.02
CA MET A 62 7.44 -7.33 -0.77
C MET A 62 7.22 -8.65 -1.51
N ILE A 63 6.08 -9.29 -1.26
CA ILE A 63 5.72 -10.61 -1.77
C ILE A 63 4.70 -10.44 -2.89
N PRO A 64 5.07 -10.73 -4.15
CA PRO A 64 4.16 -10.61 -5.29
C PRO A 64 3.24 -11.83 -5.40
N LYS A 65 2.17 -11.69 -6.17
CA LYS A 65 1.29 -12.76 -6.64
C LYS A 65 0.70 -13.64 -5.53
N VAL A 66 0.51 -13.07 -4.33
CA VAL A 66 -0.11 -13.78 -3.21
C VAL A 66 -1.55 -14.13 -3.55
N GLY A 67 -1.87 -15.41 -3.51
CA GLY A 67 -3.18 -15.97 -3.85
C GLY A 67 -3.99 -16.48 -2.66
N CYS A 68 -3.31 -16.80 -1.54
CA CYS A 68 -3.95 -17.30 -0.32
C CYS A 68 -3.08 -17.07 0.93
N ALA A 69 -3.65 -17.29 2.10
CA ALA A 69 -2.92 -17.22 3.38
C ALA A 69 -1.72 -18.17 3.46
N GLY A 70 -1.80 -19.32 2.78
CA GLY A 70 -0.72 -20.30 2.73
C GLY A 70 0.56 -19.80 2.10
N ASP A 71 0.46 -18.90 1.11
CA ASP A 71 1.62 -18.28 0.47
C ASP A 71 2.40 -17.43 1.48
N LEU A 72 1.68 -16.66 2.27
CA LEU A 72 2.28 -15.82 3.31
C LEU A 72 2.91 -16.64 4.43
N TYR A 73 2.23 -17.72 4.84
CA TYR A 73 2.75 -18.66 5.83
C TYR A 73 4.08 -19.30 5.39
N ALA A 74 4.20 -19.69 4.11
CA ALA A 74 5.43 -20.29 3.58
C ALA A 74 6.63 -19.32 3.69
N VAL A 75 6.42 -18.04 3.33
CA VAL A 75 7.46 -17.01 3.44
C VAL A 75 7.78 -16.71 4.91
N ASP A 76 6.78 -16.59 5.77
CA ASP A 76 6.94 -16.31 7.20
C ASP A 76 7.74 -17.41 7.91
N ALA A 77 7.44 -18.68 7.62
CA ALA A 77 8.18 -19.82 8.17
C ALA A 77 9.66 -19.78 7.77
N LEU A 78 9.96 -19.49 6.50
CA LEU A 78 11.32 -19.38 5.99
C LEU A 78 12.04 -18.18 6.62
N VAL A 79 11.43 -17.00 6.63
CA VAL A 79 11.99 -15.79 7.25
C VAL A 79 12.28 -16.01 8.72
N THR A 80 11.35 -16.62 9.46
CA THR A 80 11.51 -16.92 10.89
C THR A 80 12.69 -17.86 11.15
N ALA A 81 12.86 -18.88 10.30
CA ALA A 81 13.98 -19.83 10.42
C ALA A 81 15.34 -19.14 10.16
N VAL A 82 15.43 -18.29 9.11
CA VAL A 82 16.66 -17.57 8.79
C VAL A 82 16.98 -16.49 9.83
N GLU A 83 15.99 -15.74 10.30
CA GLU A 83 16.18 -14.76 11.40
C GLU A 83 16.71 -15.41 12.66
N ALA A 84 16.20 -16.59 13.03
CA ALA A 84 16.66 -17.35 14.18
C ALA A 84 18.11 -17.83 14.00
N ALA A 85 18.43 -18.40 12.83
CA ALA A 85 19.77 -18.86 12.50
C ALA A 85 20.83 -17.76 12.49
N LYS A 86 20.43 -16.55 12.06
CA LYS A 86 21.32 -15.37 12.03
C LYS A 86 21.26 -14.53 13.31
N SER A 87 20.45 -14.89 14.30
CA SER A 87 20.21 -14.11 15.52
C SER A 87 19.81 -12.67 15.22
N ARG A 88 19.02 -12.45 14.15
CA ARG A 88 18.62 -11.14 13.69
C ARG A 88 17.77 -10.43 14.75
N GLN A 89 18.13 -9.19 15.10
CA GLN A 89 17.43 -8.41 16.12
C GLN A 89 16.19 -7.71 15.55
N LYS A 90 16.32 -7.15 14.35
CA LYS A 90 15.22 -6.49 13.65
C LYS A 90 14.42 -7.51 12.84
N LYS A 91 13.14 -7.61 13.15
CA LYS A 91 12.22 -8.46 12.40
C LYS A 91 11.90 -7.87 11.03
N ILE A 92 11.84 -8.74 10.02
CA ILE A 92 11.40 -8.35 8.68
C ILE A 92 9.88 -8.21 8.67
N ALA A 93 9.41 -7.09 8.14
CA ALA A 93 8.01 -6.86 7.83
C ALA A 93 7.66 -7.37 6.41
N PHE A 94 6.37 -7.53 6.14
CA PHE A 94 5.87 -7.93 4.83
C PHE A 94 4.96 -6.85 4.25
N GLU A 95 5.09 -6.64 2.95
CA GLU A 95 4.07 -6.09 2.09
C GLU A 95 3.66 -7.16 1.08
N VAL A 96 2.37 -7.29 0.79
CA VAL A 96 1.89 -8.22 -0.24
C VAL A 96 1.25 -7.46 -1.39
N ILE A 97 1.38 -8.02 -2.60
CA ILE A 97 0.71 -7.50 -3.77
C ILE A 97 -0.47 -8.41 -4.09
N ILE A 98 -1.67 -7.84 -4.05
CA ILE A 98 -2.90 -8.48 -4.50
C ILE A 98 -3.06 -8.18 -5.98
N GLU A 99 -2.77 -9.17 -6.81
CA GLU A 99 -2.69 -9.01 -8.26
C GLU A 99 -3.20 -10.22 -9.03
N SER A 100 -4.06 -11.01 -8.39
CA SER A 100 -4.73 -12.14 -9.01
C SER A 100 -6.18 -12.26 -8.58
N ALA A 101 -6.99 -12.96 -9.38
CA ALA A 101 -8.35 -13.30 -9.02
C ALA A 101 -8.42 -14.10 -7.71
N ALA A 102 -7.47 -15.01 -7.48
CA ALA A 102 -7.36 -15.76 -6.22
C ALA A 102 -7.04 -14.82 -5.06
N GLY A 103 -6.04 -13.94 -5.21
CA GLY A 103 -5.63 -13.00 -4.16
C GLY A 103 -6.77 -12.11 -3.69
N ILE A 104 -7.55 -11.55 -4.62
CA ILE A 104 -8.70 -10.71 -4.24
C ILE A 104 -9.84 -11.52 -3.63
N ALA A 105 -10.04 -12.78 -4.06
CA ALA A 105 -11.05 -13.64 -3.49
C ALA A 105 -10.75 -14.04 -2.04
N HIS A 106 -9.47 -14.09 -1.65
CA HIS A 106 -9.00 -14.46 -0.31
C HIS A 106 -8.37 -13.28 0.46
N VAL A 107 -8.66 -12.05 0.05
CA VAL A 107 -7.97 -10.84 0.55
C VAL A 107 -8.05 -10.69 2.08
N GLU A 108 -9.17 -11.06 2.70
CA GLU A 108 -9.34 -11.00 4.16
C GLU A 108 -8.48 -12.05 4.88
N GLU A 109 -8.46 -13.29 4.38
CA GLU A 109 -7.62 -14.35 4.93
C GLU A 109 -6.12 -13.99 4.83
N ILE A 110 -5.72 -13.39 3.70
CA ILE A 110 -4.35 -12.92 3.49
C ILE A 110 -4.02 -11.80 4.49
N ALA A 111 -4.94 -10.84 4.70
CA ALA A 111 -4.73 -9.75 5.64
C ALA A 111 -4.55 -10.21 7.09
N ALA A 112 -5.10 -11.36 7.45
CA ALA A 112 -4.99 -11.98 8.77
C ALA A 112 -3.81 -12.95 8.92
N ALA A 113 -3.08 -13.28 7.83
CA ALA A 113 -2.25 -14.47 7.77
C ALA A 113 -0.93 -14.40 8.55
N SER A 114 -0.38 -13.21 8.79
CA SER A 114 0.89 -13.04 9.49
C SER A 114 0.94 -11.75 10.29
N PRO A 115 1.49 -11.78 11.51
CA PRO A 115 1.73 -10.56 12.29
C PRO A 115 2.84 -9.67 11.70
N ARG A 116 3.57 -10.14 10.69
CA ARG A 116 4.58 -9.38 9.95
C ARG A 116 3.98 -8.53 8.84
N LEU A 117 2.73 -8.77 8.46
CA LEU A 117 2.08 -8.06 7.36
C LEU A 117 1.75 -6.64 7.78
N GLU A 118 2.44 -5.68 7.18
CA GLU A 118 2.25 -4.25 7.45
C GLU A 118 1.46 -3.54 6.35
N ALA A 119 1.57 -4.01 5.10
CA ALA A 119 0.92 -3.35 3.97
C ALA A 119 0.42 -4.34 2.89
N MET A 120 -0.63 -3.93 2.19
CA MET A 120 -1.15 -4.62 1.01
C MET A 120 -1.36 -3.63 -0.12
N SER A 121 -0.90 -4.00 -1.31
CA SER A 121 -1.00 -3.18 -2.52
C SER A 121 -1.81 -3.88 -3.62
N LEU A 122 -2.40 -3.09 -4.53
CA LEU A 122 -3.02 -3.62 -5.75
C LEU A 122 -2.01 -3.61 -6.91
N GLY A 123 -1.69 -4.78 -7.47
CA GLY A 123 -0.88 -4.91 -8.68
C GLY A 123 -1.76 -4.88 -9.94
N ALA A 124 -2.09 -3.68 -10.44
CA ALA A 124 -3.14 -3.49 -11.44
C ALA A 124 -2.91 -4.23 -12.77
N ALA A 125 -1.66 -4.38 -13.23
CA ALA A 125 -1.35 -5.03 -14.50
C ALA A 125 -1.64 -6.54 -14.46
N ASP A 126 -1.03 -7.25 -13.51
CA ASP A 126 -1.24 -8.68 -13.32
C ASP A 126 -2.68 -8.98 -12.90
N PHE A 127 -3.29 -8.11 -12.08
CA PHE A 127 -4.69 -8.21 -11.71
C PHE A 127 -5.60 -8.18 -12.94
N ALA A 128 -5.40 -7.22 -13.84
CA ALA A 128 -6.18 -7.12 -15.08
C ALA A 128 -6.01 -8.38 -15.95
N ALA A 129 -4.80 -8.88 -16.08
CA ALA A 129 -4.52 -10.10 -16.81
C ALA A 129 -5.19 -11.32 -16.17
N SER A 130 -5.07 -11.49 -14.86
CA SER A 130 -5.68 -12.59 -14.10
C SER A 130 -7.21 -12.56 -14.14
N MET A 131 -7.81 -11.38 -14.14
CA MET A 131 -9.27 -11.18 -14.23
C MET A 131 -9.79 -11.26 -15.67
N GLY A 132 -8.93 -11.34 -16.68
CA GLY A 132 -9.32 -11.28 -18.09
C GLY A 132 -9.92 -9.94 -18.49
N MET A 133 -9.50 -8.84 -17.86
CA MET A 133 -10.01 -7.51 -18.17
C MET A 133 -9.57 -7.04 -19.56
N ALA A 134 -10.47 -6.38 -20.29
CA ALA A 134 -10.18 -5.82 -21.60
C ALA A 134 -9.44 -4.48 -21.48
N THR A 135 -8.28 -4.48 -20.82
CA THR A 135 -7.41 -3.31 -20.65
C THR A 135 -5.94 -3.72 -20.71
N THR A 136 -5.11 -2.85 -21.26
CA THR A 136 -3.65 -2.94 -21.22
C THR A 136 -3.04 -1.84 -20.35
N GLY A 137 -3.89 -0.95 -19.79
CA GLY A 137 -3.44 0.15 -18.93
C GLY A 137 -3.09 -0.34 -17.52
N ILE A 138 -2.06 0.25 -16.94
CA ILE A 138 -1.64 0.01 -15.56
C ILE A 138 -2.26 1.10 -14.69
N GLY A 139 -3.43 0.81 -14.13
CA GLY A 139 -4.23 1.81 -13.41
C GLY A 139 -4.91 2.82 -14.35
N GLY A 140 -5.51 3.85 -13.77
CA GLY A 140 -6.13 4.95 -14.51
C GLY A 140 -7.46 4.62 -15.16
N THR A 141 -7.88 5.53 -16.04
CA THR A 141 -9.15 5.47 -16.75
C THR A 141 -9.10 4.47 -17.92
N GLN A 142 -10.27 3.95 -18.30
CA GLN A 142 -10.43 3.11 -19.46
C GLN A 142 -11.43 3.75 -20.42
N GLU A 143 -11.04 3.94 -21.69
CA GLU A 143 -11.83 4.66 -22.69
C GLU A 143 -13.25 4.11 -22.88
N ASN A 144 -13.41 2.80 -22.75
CA ASN A 144 -14.67 2.10 -22.96
C ASN A 144 -15.44 1.82 -21.66
N TYR A 145 -14.95 2.27 -20.51
CA TYR A 145 -15.58 2.06 -19.22
C TYR A 145 -16.00 3.39 -18.59
N TYR A 146 -17.18 3.86 -18.96
CA TYR A 146 -17.73 5.15 -18.55
C TYR A 146 -19.24 5.13 -18.52
N MET A 147 -19.84 6.12 -17.85
CA MET A 147 -21.27 6.42 -17.98
C MET A 147 -21.50 7.80 -18.60
N ILE A 148 -22.68 7.98 -19.21
CA ILE A 148 -23.13 9.27 -19.72
C ILE A 148 -24.12 9.86 -18.72
N HIS A 149 -23.89 11.10 -18.30
CA HIS A 149 -24.82 11.89 -17.52
C HIS A 149 -24.87 13.30 -18.08
N GLU A 150 -26.08 13.79 -18.38
CA GLU A 150 -26.32 15.11 -19.01
C GLU A 150 -25.48 15.35 -20.29
N GLY A 151 -25.30 14.28 -21.09
CA GLY A 151 -24.53 14.32 -22.33
C GLY A 151 -23.00 14.37 -22.13
N GLN A 152 -22.51 14.32 -20.91
CA GLN A 152 -21.08 14.27 -20.60
C GLN A 152 -20.62 12.86 -20.23
N LYS A 153 -19.39 12.56 -20.60
CA LYS A 153 -18.72 11.30 -20.30
C LYS A 153 -18.06 11.37 -18.93
N HIS A 154 -18.46 10.46 -18.05
CA HIS A 154 -17.90 10.31 -16.71
C HIS A 154 -17.16 8.98 -16.60
N TRP A 155 -15.93 9.02 -16.17
CA TRP A 155 -15.15 7.82 -15.95
C TRP A 155 -15.78 6.92 -14.88
N SER A 156 -15.94 5.64 -15.20
CA SER A 156 -16.21 4.57 -14.25
C SER A 156 -14.88 3.90 -13.86
N ASP A 157 -14.68 3.68 -12.57
CA ASP A 157 -13.43 3.15 -12.02
C ASP A 157 -13.43 1.61 -12.03
N PRO A 158 -12.70 0.95 -12.94
CA PRO A 158 -12.65 -0.50 -13.01
C PRO A 158 -11.92 -1.14 -11.82
N TRP A 159 -11.14 -0.36 -11.08
CA TRP A 159 -10.32 -0.79 -9.95
C TRP A 159 -11.04 -0.66 -8.60
N HIS A 160 -12.15 0.08 -8.57
CA HIS A 160 -12.85 0.47 -7.35
C HIS A 160 -13.17 -0.70 -6.43
N TRP A 161 -13.76 -1.77 -6.99
CA TRP A 161 -14.12 -2.93 -6.17
C TRP A 161 -12.92 -3.59 -5.51
N ALA A 162 -11.85 -3.84 -6.26
CA ALA A 162 -10.65 -4.47 -5.73
C ALA A 162 -9.98 -3.58 -4.66
N GLN A 163 -9.85 -2.29 -4.92
CA GLN A 163 -9.32 -1.32 -3.97
C GLN A 163 -10.16 -1.26 -2.69
N ALA A 164 -11.49 -1.21 -2.80
CA ALA A 164 -12.40 -1.18 -1.65
C ALA A 164 -12.29 -2.47 -0.82
N ALA A 165 -12.18 -3.64 -1.46
CA ALA A 165 -11.98 -4.91 -0.78
C ALA A 165 -10.65 -4.97 -0.01
N ILE A 166 -9.55 -4.51 -0.64
CA ILE A 166 -8.24 -4.41 0.02
C ILE A 166 -8.31 -3.46 1.22
N VAL A 167 -8.93 -2.28 1.06
CA VAL A 167 -9.08 -1.33 2.17
C VAL A 167 -9.85 -1.94 3.33
N ALA A 168 -10.98 -2.62 3.06
CA ALA A 168 -11.80 -3.25 4.10
C ALA A 168 -11.01 -4.33 4.87
N ALA A 169 -10.32 -5.22 4.15
CA ALA A 169 -9.48 -6.27 4.75
C ALA A 169 -8.35 -5.67 5.58
N CYS A 170 -7.60 -4.73 5.03
CA CYS A 170 -6.51 -4.04 5.72
C CYS A 170 -6.98 -3.36 7.01
N ARG A 171 -8.09 -2.62 6.96
CA ARG A 171 -8.62 -1.91 8.13
C ARG A 171 -9.13 -2.85 9.21
N THR A 172 -9.63 -4.02 8.84
CA THR A 172 -10.08 -5.06 9.78
C THR A 172 -8.90 -5.62 10.60
N HIS A 173 -7.75 -5.78 9.97
CA HIS A 173 -6.59 -6.44 10.56
C HIS A 173 -5.43 -5.50 10.94
N GLY A 174 -5.62 -4.17 10.82
CA GLY A 174 -4.58 -3.19 11.18
C GLY A 174 -3.44 -3.07 10.17
N VAL A 175 -3.65 -3.54 8.94
CA VAL A 175 -2.71 -3.48 7.82
C VAL A 175 -2.90 -2.16 7.04
N LEU A 176 -1.86 -1.65 6.41
CA LEU A 176 -1.91 -0.42 5.61
C LEU A 176 -2.30 -0.73 4.16
N PRO A 177 -3.42 -0.20 3.65
CA PRO A 177 -3.77 -0.32 2.24
C PRO A 177 -3.01 0.72 1.40
N VAL A 178 -2.30 0.26 0.37
CA VAL A 178 -1.50 1.10 -0.52
C VAL A 178 -1.99 0.93 -1.96
N ASP A 179 -2.15 2.03 -2.69
CA ASP A 179 -2.53 1.98 -4.10
C ASP A 179 -1.33 1.57 -4.96
N GLY A 180 -1.62 0.84 -6.02
CA GLY A 180 -0.63 0.34 -6.96
C GLY A 180 -0.07 1.39 -7.93
N PRO A 181 0.68 0.95 -8.94
CA PRO A 181 1.32 1.84 -9.90
C PRO A 181 0.31 2.50 -10.85
N PHE A 182 0.74 3.64 -11.42
CA PHE A 182 0.13 4.30 -12.56
C PHE A 182 1.13 4.31 -13.71
N GLY A 183 0.79 3.64 -14.82
CA GLY A 183 1.76 3.31 -15.87
C GLY A 183 2.21 4.49 -16.72
N ASP A 184 1.35 5.48 -16.96
CA ASP A 184 1.70 6.66 -17.75
C ASP A 184 2.36 7.74 -16.90
N PHE A 185 3.69 7.71 -16.79
CA PHE A 185 4.45 8.73 -16.05
C PHE A 185 4.53 10.10 -16.74
N SER A 186 3.92 10.26 -17.92
CA SER A 186 3.76 11.56 -18.60
C SER A 186 2.43 12.26 -18.25
N ASP A 187 1.44 11.53 -17.74
CA ASP A 187 0.13 12.02 -17.36
C ASP A 187 0.03 12.32 -15.85
N ASP A 188 0.46 13.52 -15.46
CA ASP A 188 0.43 13.97 -14.07
C ASP A 188 -0.99 14.12 -13.52
N GLU A 189 -1.94 14.53 -14.37
CA GLU A 189 -3.33 14.74 -13.95
C GLU A 189 -4.05 13.40 -13.75
N GLY A 190 -3.82 12.43 -14.62
CA GLY A 190 -4.32 11.07 -14.46
C GLY A 190 -3.77 10.41 -13.20
N PHE A 191 -2.47 10.61 -12.90
CA PHE A 191 -1.87 10.13 -11.65
C PHE A 191 -2.57 10.74 -10.42
N ARG A 192 -2.73 12.07 -10.39
CA ARG A 192 -3.43 12.76 -9.26
C ARG A 192 -4.88 12.29 -9.12
N ALA A 193 -5.59 12.17 -10.24
CA ALA A 193 -6.99 11.74 -10.24
C ALA A 193 -7.13 10.33 -9.66
N GLN A 194 -6.27 9.39 -10.04
CA GLN A 194 -6.27 8.05 -9.47
C GLN A 194 -5.87 8.08 -7.99
N ALA A 195 -4.80 8.78 -7.63
CA ALA A 195 -4.35 8.90 -6.26
C ALA A 195 -5.44 9.49 -5.34
N LEU A 196 -6.16 10.52 -5.80
CA LEU A 196 -7.26 11.12 -5.04
C LEU A 196 -8.42 10.14 -4.83
N ARG A 197 -8.74 9.31 -5.84
CA ARG A 197 -9.78 8.28 -5.69
C ARG A 197 -9.38 7.23 -4.68
N SER A 198 -8.17 6.70 -4.75
CA SER A 198 -7.68 5.71 -3.81
C SER A 198 -7.56 6.27 -2.39
N ALA A 199 -7.10 7.51 -2.21
CA ALA A 199 -7.11 8.20 -0.93
C ALA A 199 -8.52 8.36 -0.37
N THR A 200 -9.51 8.70 -1.23
CA THR A 200 -10.93 8.81 -0.86
C THR A 200 -11.52 7.48 -0.39
N LEU A 201 -11.06 6.36 -0.94
CA LEU A 201 -11.44 5.01 -0.50
C LEU A 201 -10.78 4.61 0.83
N GLY A 202 -9.75 5.32 1.27
CA GLY A 202 -9.05 5.04 2.53
C GLY A 202 -7.67 4.44 2.38
N MET A 203 -7.08 4.41 1.19
CA MET A 203 -5.68 4.07 1.00
C MET A 203 -4.77 5.15 1.58
N VAL A 204 -3.58 4.76 2.03
CA VAL A 204 -2.66 5.65 2.78
C VAL A 204 -1.46 6.11 1.96
N GLY A 205 -1.30 5.56 0.78
CA GLY A 205 -0.18 5.86 -0.12
C GLY A 205 -0.39 5.26 -1.50
N LYS A 206 0.57 5.49 -2.38
CA LYS A 206 0.56 5.01 -3.75
C LYS A 206 1.98 4.74 -4.23
N TRP A 207 2.15 3.71 -5.07
CA TRP A 207 3.43 3.46 -5.71
C TRP A 207 3.80 4.56 -6.69
N ALA A 208 5.07 4.94 -6.65
CA ALA A 208 5.71 5.79 -7.63
C ALA A 208 6.72 4.94 -8.42
N ILE A 209 6.49 4.76 -9.72
CA ILE A 209 7.38 4.01 -10.62
C ILE A 209 8.35 4.92 -11.39
N HIS A 210 8.22 6.23 -11.19
CA HIS A 210 9.11 7.25 -11.73
C HIS A 210 9.33 8.36 -10.68
N PRO A 211 10.54 8.94 -10.55
CA PRO A 211 10.84 9.97 -9.55
C PRO A 211 9.86 11.14 -9.53
N LYS A 212 9.35 11.55 -10.69
CA LYS A 212 8.35 12.62 -10.83
C LYS A 212 7.05 12.32 -10.06
N GLN A 213 6.64 11.04 -10.00
CA GLN A 213 5.41 10.63 -9.31
C GLN A 213 5.51 10.73 -7.79
N VAL A 214 6.72 10.76 -7.22
CA VAL A 214 6.91 10.90 -5.76
C VAL A 214 6.31 12.20 -5.24
N ALA A 215 6.59 13.33 -5.91
CA ALA A 215 6.05 14.62 -5.51
C ALA A 215 4.51 14.66 -5.65
N LEU A 216 3.97 14.06 -6.71
CA LEU A 216 2.53 13.98 -6.95
C LEU A 216 1.82 13.11 -5.90
N ALA A 217 2.41 11.98 -5.51
CA ALA A 217 1.87 11.13 -4.45
C ALA A 217 1.87 11.88 -3.11
N ASN A 218 2.98 12.52 -2.75
CA ASN A 218 3.08 13.30 -1.52
C ASN A 218 2.05 14.44 -1.48
N GLU A 219 1.83 15.14 -2.61
CA GLU A 219 0.81 16.19 -2.71
C GLU A 219 -0.59 15.67 -2.35
N VAL A 220 -0.97 14.49 -2.83
CA VAL A 220 -2.32 13.93 -2.63
C VAL A 220 -2.48 13.31 -1.25
N PHE A 221 -1.47 12.58 -0.77
CA PHE A 221 -1.56 11.83 0.49
C PHE A 221 -1.13 12.63 1.72
N THR A 222 -0.66 13.87 1.56
CA THR A 222 -0.40 14.77 2.68
C THR A 222 -1.67 15.55 3.01
N PRO A 223 -2.19 15.47 4.25
CA PRO A 223 -3.33 16.27 4.66
C PRO A 223 -3.03 17.77 4.51
N SER A 224 -3.95 18.52 3.91
CA SER A 224 -3.80 19.98 3.81
C SER A 224 -3.88 20.65 5.20
N ASP A 225 -3.21 21.78 5.37
CA ASP A 225 -3.27 22.58 6.62
C ASP A 225 -4.70 22.87 7.03
N LYS A 226 -5.57 23.13 6.06
CA LYS A 226 -7.00 23.33 6.30
C LYS A 226 -7.66 22.09 6.88
N ALA A 227 -7.39 20.90 6.31
CA ALA A 227 -7.95 19.64 6.81
C ALA A 227 -7.46 19.34 8.22
N VAL A 228 -6.19 19.60 8.52
CA VAL A 228 -5.61 19.42 9.85
C VAL A 228 -6.23 20.38 10.86
N THR A 229 -6.41 21.66 10.47
CA THR A 229 -7.06 22.64 11.33
C THR A 229 -8.51 22.25 11.62
N GLU A 230 -9.29 21.89 10.61
CA GLU A 230 -10.67 21.45 10.79
C GLU A 230 -10.77 20.18 11.66
N ALA A 231 -9.85 19.24 11.47
CA ALA A 231 -9.80 18.03 12.30
C ALA A 231 -9.56 18.37 13.78
N ARG A 232 -8.63 19.27 14.09
CA ARG A 232 -8.37 19.71 15.47
C ARG A 232 -9.56 20.46 16.06
N GLU A 233 -10.24 21.31 15.28
CA GLU A 233 -11.45 22.00 15.72
C GLU A 233 -12.60 21.04 16.02
N ILE A 234 -12.76 19.96 15.22
CA ILE A 234 -13.74 18.90 15.47
C ILE A 234 -13.43 18.17 16.78
N LEU A 235 -12.18 17.79 17.02
CA LEU A 235 -11.77 17.12 18.25
C LEU A 235 -12.06 18.01 19.48
N SER A 236 -11.72 19.31 19.43
CA SER A 236 -11.99 20.25 20.49
C SER A 236 -13.49 20.41 20.77
N ALA A 237 -14.31 20.56 19.73
CA ALA A 237 -15.76 20.68 19.87
C ALA A 237 -16.40 19.44 20.51
N MET A 238 -15.88 18.24 20.18
CA MET A 238 -16.35 16.99 20.77
C MET A 238 -15.92 16.82 22.23
N GLU A 239 -14.73 17.27 22.60
CA GLU A 239 -14.30 17.28 24.00
C GLU A 239 -15.20 18.20 24.86
N GLU A 240 -15.54 19.38 24.33
CA GLU A 240 -16.48 20.30 25.00
C GLU A 240 -17.89 19.71 25.14
N ALA A 241 -18.39 19.01 24.10
CA ALA A 241 -19.68 18.32 24.18
C ALA A 241 -19.66 17.19 25.20
N LYS A 242 -18.60 16.40 25.22
CA LYS A 242 -18.41 15.32 26.20
C LYS A 242 -18.38 15.84 27.63
N ALA A 243 -17.76 16.99 27.87
CA ALA A 243 -17.75 17.64 29.19
C ALA A 243 -19.15 18.07 29.67
N LYS A 244 -20.07 18.27 28.71
CA LYS A 244 -21.49 18.58 28.98
C LYS A 244 -22.39 17.32 29.05
N GLY A 245 -21.82 16.13 28.85
CA GLY A 245 -22.56 14.85 28.84
C GLY A 245 -23.25 14.58 27.48
N GLU A 246 -22.85 15.25 26.41
CA GLU A 246 -23.41 15.10 25.08
C GLU A 246 -22.56 14.14 24.27
N GLY A 247 -23.19 13.22 23.50
CA GLY A 247 -22.51 12.23 22.62
C GLY A 247 -22.28 12.73 21.19
N ALA A 248 -22.84 13.90 20.82
CA ALA A 248 -22.70 14.52 19.53
C ALA A 248 -22.84 16.04 19.66
N THR A 249 -22.30 16.76 18.68
CA THR A 249 -22.42 18.23 18.62
C THR A 249 -22.60 18.71 17.19
N VAL A 250 -22.71 20.02 16.98
CA VAL A 250 -22.77 20.63 15.66
C VAL A 250 -21.51 21.46 15.45
N TYR A 251 -20.77 21.15 14.37
CA TYR A 251 -19.62 21.92 13.94
C TYR A 251 -19.86 22.44 12.53
N LYS A 252 -19.80 23.77 12.35
CA LYS A 252 -20.05 24.47 11.05
C LYS A 252 -21.32 23.95 10.32
N GLY A 253 -22.40 23.71 11.07
CA GLY A 253 -23.68 23.26 10.52
C GLY A 253 -23.76 21.76 10.18
N ARG A 254 -22.76 20.97 10.55
CA ARG A 254 -22.74 19.50 10.36
C ARG A 254 -22.81 18.80 11.71
N LEU A 255 -23.54 17.69 11.75
CA LEU A 255 -23.51 16.80 12.91
C LEU A 255 -22.12 16.16 13.01
N VAL A 256 -21.55 16.17 14.20
CA VAL A 256 -20.27 15.56 14.55
C VAL A 256 -20.51 14.59 15.71
N ASP A 257 -20.04 13.36 15.54
CA ASP A 257 -20.20 12.25 16.46
C ASP A 257 -18.90 11.44 16.61
N ILE A 258 -18.97 10.25 17.18
CA ILE A 258 -17.82 9.36 17.36
C ILE A 258 -17.13 8.96 16.05
N ALA A 259 -17.86 8.87 14.94
CA ALA A 259 -17.25 8.56 13.64
C ALA A 259 -16.41 9.75 13.15
N SER A 260 -16.89 10.96 13.35
CA SER A 260 -16.15 12.20 13.03
C SER A 260 -14.88 12.35 13.87
N ILE A 261 -14.89 11.93 15.13
CA ILE A 261 -13.69 11.89 15.98
C ILE A 261 -12.64 10.97 15.37
N LYS A 262 -13.02 9.73 15.03
CA LYS A 262 -12.08 8.76 14.45
C LYS A 262 -11.44 9.25 13.15
N GLN A 263 -12.23 9.90 12.30
CA GLN A 263 -11.70 10.50 11.05
C GLN A 263 -10.74 11.65 11.35
N ALA A 264 -11.08 12.55 12.27
CA ALA A 264 -10.23 13.66 12.65
C ALA A 264 -8.90 13.20 13.28
N GLU A 265 -8.93 12.20 14.16
CA GLU A 265 -7.74 11.59 14.74
C GLU A 265 -6.78 11.03 13.70
N VAL A 266 -7.30 10.38 12.64
CA VAL A 266 -6.47 9.86 11.54
C VAL A 266 -5.75 11.00 10.82
N ILE A 267 -6.44 12.10 10.50
CA ILE A 267 -5.86 13.27 9.82
C ILE A 267 -4.76 13.91 10.66
N VAL A 268 -5.03 14.13 11.96
CA VAL A 268 -4.06 14.75 12.87
C VAL A 268 -2.83 13.87 13.04
N ARG A 269 -3.02 12.57 13.29
CA ARG A 269 -1.93 11.59 13.41
C ARG A 269 -1.06 11.55 12.14
N GLN A 270 -1.67 11.52 10.96
CA GLN A 270 -0.93 11.52 9.69
C GLN A 270 -0.10 12.80 9.55
N SER A 271 -0.65 13.95 9.87
CA SER A 271 0.08 15.23 9.84
C SER A 271 1.27 15.24 10.81
N GLU A 272 1.10 14.71 12.02
CA GLU A 272 2.16 14.63 13.03
C GLU A 272 3.29 13.66 12.60
N MET A 273 2.95 12.52 12.02
CA MET A 273 3.95 11.59 11.49
C MET A 273 4.79 12.20 10.36
N ILE A 274 4.14 12.97 9.46
CA ILE A 274 4.84 13.66 8.36
C ILE A 274 5.77 14.76 8.90
N ALA A 275 5.32 15.51 9.93
CA ALA A 275 6.12 16.58 10.54
C ALA A 275 7.30 16.07 11.39
N GLY A 276 7.24 14.83 11.86
CA GLY A 276 8.29 14.19 12.66
C GLY A 276 9.40 13.50 11.85
N ASN A 277 9.22 13.38 10.55
CA ASN A 277 10.19 12.84 9.58
C ASN A 277 10.93 13.97 8.86
#